data_8bebfbf160a5acf8017df43d2476c28f
#
_entry.id   8bebfbf160a5acf8017df43d2476c28f
#
_cell.length_a   1.000
_cell.length_b   1.000
_cell.length_c   1.000
_cell.angle_alpha   90.00
_cell.angle_beta   90.00
_cell.angle_gamma   90.00
#
_symmetry.space_group_name_H-M   'P 1'
#
loop_
_entity.id
_entity.type
_entity.pdbx_description
1 polymer ?
#
loop_
_entity_poly.entity_id
_entity_poly.type
_entity_poly.pdbx_seq_one_letter_code
_entity_poly.pdbx_strand_id
1 'polypeptide(L)'
;MLVGTISMLFIAYSRYDDPSERTLRKRPRDLADFPPLSSATPRVSFLLAVKDEEEVIEECVRSMALCDYENLQIIVVDDLSEDGTRDVLRRLETELGITVIYLDKNLGKKHALVRACEIADGEVIAFSDSDCILAPDALSRCVEALVAHPELGAVSGHARALNAGDTVFTKMQDVWYEGQFRVAKAAESTFGSVTCVSGPLAVFRRDAIYNYLPAWAGDRFMGAPFRFATDRQLTGYVLGQRWRGQGLKQKYADSPFVTAQDYPERKWRIGYVQSAKVWTNVPAHFRPFMKQQIRWKKSFIRNLFFTGSFMWRRGPGPALLYYGHALWVVAAPIMAFRHIVWAPANGAAFLTLLYLCGVVLKGCVWGLAFKIDNPGDTRWRYRPLMSLLSSLLLAWLLPYSFATIRRGVWSRSAT
;
A
#
# COMPACT_ATOMS: atom_id res chain seq x y z
N MET A 1 -11.87 -20.46 5.63
CA MET A 1 -11.86 -19.03 5.96
C MET A 1 -11.28 -18.76 7.36
N LEU A 2 -11.88 -19.29 8.41
CA LEU A 2 -11.41 -19.08 9.80
C LEU A 2 -9.99 -19.60 10.03
N VAL A 3 -9.66 -20.78 9.51
CA VAL A 3 -8.30 -21.38 9.58
C VAL A 3 -7.24 -20.43 8.99
N GLY A 4 -7.48 -19.88 7.80
CA GLY A 4 -6.54 -18.92 7.20
C GLY A 4 -6.36 -17.64 8.04
N THR A 5 -7.44 -17.14 8.65
CA THR A 5 -7.39 -15.99 9.56
C THR A 5 -6.55 -16.32 10.81
N ILE A 6 -6.80 -17.45 11.44
CA ILE A 6 -6.06 -17.88 12.64
C ILE A 6 -4.58 -18.11 12.29
N SER A 7 -4.28 -18.73 11.15
CA SER A 7 -2.90 -18.92 10.68
C SER A 7 -2.17 -17.59 10.48
N MET A 8 -2.84 -16.59 9.87
CA MET A 8 -2.23 -15.26 9.69
C MET A 8 -1.99 -14.57 11.04
N LEU A 9 -2.94 -14.63 11.97
CA LEU A 9 -2.79 -14.11 13.32
C LEU A 9 -1.60 -14.78 14.04
N PHE A 10 -1.55 -16.11 14.00
CA PHE A 10 -0.45 -16.85 14.59
C PHE A 10 0.91 -16.41 14.02
N ILE A 11 1.05 -16.30 12.70
CA ILE A 11 2.29 -15.85 12.08
C ILE A 11 2.62 -14.41 12.48
N ALA A 12 1.63 -13.50 12.46
CA ALA A 12 1.82 -12.10 12.78
C ALA A 12 2.26 -11.85 14.24
N TYR A 13 1.73 -12.62 15.18
CA TYR A 13 2.04 -12.44 16.61
C TYR A 13 3.20 -13.29 17.13
N SER A 14 3.50 -14.44 16.48
CA SER A 14 4.56 -15.33 16.96
C SER A 14 5.87 -15.26 16.17
N ARG A 15 5.85 -14.76 14.93
CA ARG A 15 6.99 -14.81 14.02
C ARG A 15 7.41 -13.50 13.39
N TYR A 16 6.58 -12.47 13.48
CA TYR A 16 6.92 -11.16 12.99
C TYR A 16 7.85 -10.46 14.00
N ASP A 17 8.93 -9.92 13.47
CA ASP A 17 9.83 -9.00 14.16
C ASP A 17 9.84 -7.69 13.34
N ASP A 18 9.76 -6.55 14.02
CA ASP A 18 9.86 -5.24 13.37
C ASP A 18 11.30 -5.05 12.87
N PRO A 19 11.51 -4.85 11.55
CA PRO A 19 12.85 -4.78 10.99
C PRO A 19 13.66 -3.54 11.41
N SER A 20 13.01 -2.51 11.96
CA SER A 20 13.71 -1.35 12.53
C SER A 20 14.25 -1.61 13.94
N GLU A 21 13.68 -2.56 14.67
CA GLU A 21 14.01 -2.83 16.07
C GLU A 21 14.81 -4.11 16.27
N ARG A 22 14.66 -5.07 15.36
CA ARG A 22 15.20 -6.42 15.52
C ARG A 22 15.78 -6.99 14.24
N THR A 23 16.83 -7.77 14.39
CA THR A 23 17.37 -8.60 13.31
C THR A 23 16.32 -9.63 12.84
N LEU A 24 16.00 -9.63 11.54
CA LEU A 24 15.07 -10.59 10.95
C LEU A 24 15.57 -12.02 11.13
N ARG A 25 14.70 -12.91 11.59
CA ARG A 25 15.02 -14.34 11.87
C ARG A 25 15.46 -15.12 10.64
N LYS A 26 14.99 -14.72 9.45
CA LYS A 26 15.33 -15.35 8.18
C LYS A 26 15.98 -14.36 7.25
N ARG A 27 17.28 -14.49 7.07
CA ARG A 27 18.06 -13.76 6.06
C ARG A 27 18.31 -14.64 4.83
N PRO A 28 18.49 -14.08 3.64
CA PRO A 28 19.00 -14.80 2.47
C PRO A 28 20.38 -15.40 2.79
N ARG A 29 20.73 -16.50 2.13
CA ARG A 29 22.08 -17.07 2.25
C ARG A 29 23.13 -16.21 1.53
N ASP A 30 22.71 -15.51 0.48
CA ASP A 30 23.59 -14.74 -0.41
C ASP A 30 23.39 -13.22 -0.16
N LEU A 31 23.76 -12.76 1.05
CA LEU A 31 23.71 -11.33 1.39
C LEU A 31 24.68 -10.49 0.57
N ALA A 32 25.76 -11.08 0.04
CA ALA A 32 26.72 -10.42 -0.82
C ALA A 32 26.10 -9.83 -2.11
N ASP A 33 24.95 -10.36 -2.55
CA ASP A 33 24.22 -9.82 -3.71
C ASP A 33 23.54 -8.47 -3.44
N PHE A 34 23.48 -8.04 -2.17
CA PHE A 34 22.76 -6.85 -1.75
C PHE A 34 23.74 -5.81 -1.19
N PRO A 35 24.06 -4.75 -1.95
CA PRO A 35 24.97 -3.72 -1.45
C PRO A 35 24.33 -2.98 -0.26
N PRO A 36 25.11 -2.65 0.78
CA PRO A 36 24.63 -1.77 1.83
C PRO A 36 24.31 -0.38 1.26
N LEU A 37 23.53 0.41 1.98
CA LEU A 37 23.41 1.83 1.71
C LEU A 37 24.71 2.55 2.09
N SER A 38 24.97 3.73 1.52
CA SER A 38 26.28 4.43 1.63
C SER A 38 26.65 4.81 3.06
N SER A 39 25.64 4.98 3.93
CA SER A 39 25.84 5.37 5.33
C SER A 39 24.72 4.87 6.22
N ALA A 40 24.83 5.07 7.54
CA ALA A 40 23.77 4.84 8.50
C ALA A 40 22.60 5.85 8.33
N THR A 41 22.89 7.03 7.77
CA THR A 41 21.91 8.07 7.46
C THR A 41 21.98 8.44 5.97
N PRO A 42 21.57 7.52 5.07
CA PRO A 42 21.63 7.74 3.63
C PRO A 42 20.71 8.90 3.23
N ARG A 43 21.04 9.56 2.11
CA ARG A 43 20.17 10.61 1.57
C ARG A 43 18.80 10.05 1.21
N VAL A 44 17.72 10.69 1.70
CA VAL A 44 16.33 10.35 1.39
C VAL A 44 15.72 11.44 0.54
N SER A 45 15.09 11.07 -0.58
CA SER A 45 14.18 11.97 -1.30
C SER A 45 12.74 11.56 -0.99
N PHE A 46 12.00 12.44 -0.33
CA PHE A 46 10.59 12.24 0.01
C PHE A 46 9.71 12.94 -1.01
N LEU A 47 8.96 12.17 -1.77
CA LEU A 47 8.23 12.61 -2.96
C LEU A 47 6.73 12.58 -2.71
N LEU A 48 6.07 13.68 -3.07
CA LEU A 48 4.63 13.84 -2.94
C LEU A 48 4.04 14.35 -4.26
N ALA A 49 2.94 13.77 -4.72
CA ALA A 49 2.13 14.31 -5.80
C ALA A 49 0.78 14.76 -5.26
N VAL A 50 0.39 15.99 -5.56
CA VAL A 50 -0.82 16.61 -5.06
C VAL A 50 -1.67 17.15 -6.21
N LYS A 51 -2.99 17.12 -6.03
CA LYS A 51 -3.97 17.80 -6.89
C LYS A 51 -5.24 18.07 -6.08
N ASP A 52 -5.59 19.36 -5.99
CA ASP A 52 -6.82 19.85 -5.33
C ASP A 52 -6.95 19.34 -3.89
N GLU A 53 -6.02 19.73 -3.01
CA GLU A 53 -5.90 19.28 -1.61
C GLU A 53 -5.61 20.46 -0.66
N GLU A 54 -6.14 21.64 -0.94
CA GLU A 54 -5.87 22.88 -0.17
C GLU A 54 -6.13 22.75 1.34
N GLU A 55 -7.11 21.92 1.73
CA GLU A 55 -7.51 21.73 3.13
C GLU A 55 -6.52 20.89 3.95
N VAL A 56 -5.73 20.00 3.30
CA VAL A 56 -4.92 19.01 4.02
C VAL A 56 -3.43 19.04 3.69
N ILE A 57 -3.05 19.67 2.58
CA ILE A 57 -1.66 19.63 2.10
C ILE A 57 -0.67 20.30 3.06
N GLU A 58 -1.07 21.35 3.76
CA GLU A 58 -0.18 22.05 4.69
C GLU A 58 0.25 21.14 5.84
N GLU A 59 -0.68 20.48 6.52
CA GLU A 59 -0.36 19.57 7.62
C GLU A 59 0.47 18.38 7.14
N CYS A 60 0.17 17.85 5.96
CA CYS A 60 0.93 16.76 5.34
C CYS A 60 2.40 17.17 5.15
N VAL A 61 2.67 18.26 4.44
CA VAL A 61 4.03 18.73 4.14
C VAL A 61 4.78 19.13 5.41
N ARG A 62 4.12 19.80 6.36
CA ARG A 62 4.73 20.12 7.64
C ARG A 62 5.13 18.87 8.42
N SER A 63 4.29 17.83 8.42
CA SER A 63 4.65 16.56 9.08
C SER A 63 5.85 15.87 8.44
N MET A 64 6.03 16.02 7.12
CA MET A 64 7.22 15.52 6.42
C MET A 64 8.48 16.31 6.79
N ALA A 65 8.37 17.65 6.88
CA ALA A 65 9.49 18.53 7.22
C ALA A 65 9.89 18.43 8.71
N LEU A 66 8.96 18.06 9.59
CA LEU A 66 9.18 17.90 11.04
C LEU A 66 9.64 16.49 11.43
N CYS A 67 9.87 15.60 10.46
CA CYS A 67 10.40 14.28 10.80
C CYS A 67 11.85 14.38 11.31
N ASP A 68 12.23 13.45 12.20
CA ASP A 68 13.53 13.39 12.86
C ASP A 68 14.68 12.85 11.96
N TYR A 69 14.64 13.17 10.66
CA TYR A 69 15.61 12.71 9.67
C TYR A 69 16.29 13.89 8.96
N GLU A 70 17.55 14.12 9.26
CA GLU A 70 18.29 15.33 8.80
C GLU A 70 18.66 15.31 7.31
N ASN A 71 19.07 14.15 6.77
CA ASN A 71 19.55 14.05 5.39
C ASN A 71 18.40 13.85 4.40
N LEU A 72 17.47 14.82 4.39
CA LEU A 72 16.18 14.76 3.71
C LEU A 72 16.08 15.80 2.58
N GLN A 73 15.59 15.36 1.43
CA GLN A 73 15.11 16.18 0.33
C GLN A 73 13.59 16.00 0.21
N ILE A 74 12.81 17.05 0.27
CA ILE A 74 11.36 16.99 0.05
C ILE A 74 11.03 17.59 -1.30
N ILE A 75 10.33 16.83 -2.16
CA ILE A 75 9.90 17.26 -3.48
C ILE A 75 8.40 17.06 -3.59
N VAL A 76 7.67 18.13 -3.82
CA VAL A 76 6.22 18.12 -4.03
C VAL A 76 5.93 18.44 -5.50
N VAL A 77 5.05 17.67 -6.15
CA VAL A 77 4.61 17.94 -7.52
C VAL A 77 3.15 18.28 -7.52
N ASP A 78 2.83 19.50 -7.89
CA ASP A 78 1.47 19.95 -8.14
C ASP A 78 1.02 19.53 -9.55
N ASP A 79 0.08 18.58 -9.62
CA ASP A 79 -0.43 18.02 -10.87
C ASP A 79 -1.59 18.84 -11.45
N LEU A 80 -1.37 20.16 -11.59
CA LEU A 80 -2.33 21.15 -12.06
C LEU A 80 -3.55 21.28 -11.12
N SER A 81 -3.32 21.73 -9.89
CA SER A 81 -4.41 22.08 -8.96
C SER A 81 -5.14 23.36 -9.41
N GLU A 82 -6.45 23.38 -9.20
CA GLU A 82 -7.37 24.44 -9.57
C GLU A 82 -7.95 25.20 -8.34
N ASP A 83 -7.69 24.67 -7.14
CA ASP A 83 -8.04 25.27 -5.84
C ASP A 83 -6.85 26.07 -5.24
N GLY A 84 -6.90 26.39 -3.94
CA GLY A 84 -5.84 27.11 -3.22
C GLY A 84 -4.56 26.32 -2.94
N THR A 85 -4.45 25.05 -3.38
CA THR A 85 -3.29 24.20 -3.14
C THR A 85 -1.97 24.86 -3.56
N ARG A 86 -1.94 25.53 -4.73
CA ARG A 86 -0.73 26.19 -5.25
C ARG A 86 -0.24 27.31 -4.36
N ASP A 87 -1.16 28.08 -3.79
CA ASP A 87 -0.79 29.21 -2.92
C ASP A 87 -0.24 28.71 -1.59
N VAL A 88 -0.81 27.64 -1.04
CA VAL A 88 -0.27 26.95 0.13
C VAL A 88 1.14 26.43 -0.15
N LEU A 89 1.36 25.76 -1.29
CA LEU A 89 2.66 25.21 -1.66
C LEU A 89 3.74 26.28 -1.84
N ARG A 90 3.43 27.42 -2.48
CA ARG A 90 4.37 28.57 -2.63
C ARG A 90 4.84 29.11 -1.27
N ARG A 91 3.91 29.20 -0.31
CA ARG A 91 4.24 29.61 1.04
C ARG A 91 5.16 28.57 1.72
N LEU A 92 4.82 27.29 1.66
CA LEU A 92 5.59 26.23 2.26
C LEU A 92 6.99 26.06 1.62
N GLU A 93 7.10 26.28 0.32
CA GLU A 93 8.38 26.29 -0.40
C GLU A 93 9.34 27.34 0.18
N THR A 94 8.82 28.54 0.44
CA THR A 94 9.61 29.63 1.06
C THR A 94 9.93 29.37 2.54
N GLU A 95 8.94 28.86 3.30
CA GLU A 95 9.07 28.65 4.75
C GLU A 95 9.96 27.44 5.10
N LEU A 96 9.84 26.34 4.36
CA LEU A 96 10.46 25.06 4.71
C LEU A 96 11.65 24.68 3.81
N GLY A 97 11.92 25.44 2.75
CA GLY A 97 13.00 25.11 1.80
C GLY A 97 12.76 23.82 1.01
N ILE A 98 11.50 23.43 0.83
CA ILE A 98 11.14 22.29 0.00
C ILE A 98 11.23 22.64 -1.49
N THR A 99 11.32 21.64 -2.36
CA THR A 99 11.26 21.83 -3.80
C THR A 99 9.84 21.56 -4.31
N VAL A 100 9.24 22.49 -5.05
CA VAL A 100 7.92 22.31 -5.66
C VAL A 100 8.01 22.35 -7.18
N ILE A 101 7.44 21.36 -7.86
CA ILE A 101 7.29 21.31 -9.32
C ILE A 101 5.82 21.60 -9.67
N TYR A 102 5.57 22.68 -10.37
CA TYR A 102 4.23 23.06 -10.83
C TYR A 102 4.03 22.59 -12.27
N LEU A 103 3.14 21.61 -12.48
CA LEU A 103 2.86 21.11 -13.83
C LEU A 103 1.85 22.01 -14.58
N ASP A 104 2.05 22.13 -15.90
CA ASP A 104 1.17 22.88 -16.81
C ASP A 104 0.00 22.02 -17.33
N LYS A 105 0.01 20.73 -17.07
CA LYS A 105 -1.05 19.78 -17.43
C LYS A 105 -1.15 18.66 -16.41
N ASN A 106 -2.36 18.17 -16.21
CA ASN A 106 -2.60 17.01 -15.35
C ASN A 106 -2.05 15.73 -16.01
N LEU A 107 -0.99 15.18 -15.42
CA LEU A 107 -0.33 13.94 -15.87
C LEU A 107 -0.84 12.71 -15.10
N GLY A 108 -1.45 12.90 -13.94
CA GLY A 108 -1.84 11.88 -12.99
C GLY A 108 -0.69 11.43 -12.08
N LYS A 109 -1.05 10.95 -10.88
CA LYS A 109 -0.13 10.67 -9.75
C LYS A 109 1.17 9.95 -10.14
N LYS A 110 1.10 8.90 -10.98
CA LYS A 110 2.30 8.13 -11.37
C LYS A 110 3.31 8.99 -12.13
N HIS A 111 2.84 9.73 -13.12
CA HIS A 111 3.71 10.57 -13.93
C HIS A 111 4.23 11.77 -13.13
N ALA A 112 3.42 12.37 -12.26
CA ALA A 112 3.85 13.43 -11.36
C ALA A 112 4.99 12.93 -10.43
N LEU A 113 4.84 11.75 -9.82
CA LEU A 113 5.91 11.15 -9.00
C LEU A 113 7.17 10.79 -9.80
N VAL A 114 7.03 10.37 -11.06
CA VAL A 114 8.20 10.13 -11.94
C VAL A 114 8.92 11.44 -12.25
N ARG A 115 8.20 12.57 -12.44
CA ARG A 115 8.84 13.90 -12.58
C ARG A 115 9.64 14.27 -11.31
N ALA A 116 9.11 13.97 -10.11
CA ALA A 116 9.88 14.16 -8.88
C ALA A 116 11.15 13.28 -8.85
N CYS A 117 11.06 12.02 -9.31
CA CYS A 117 12.19 11.11 -9.36
C CYS A 117 13.31 11.57 -10.31
N GLU A 118 13.04 12.42 -11.30
CA GLU A 118 14.04 12.96 -12.22
C GLU A 118 15.05 13.88 -11.53
N ILE A 119 14.62 14.58 -10.47
CA ILE A 119 15.46 15.50 -9.68
C ILE A 119 15.77 14.97 -8.28
N ALA A 120 15.27 13.80 -7.93
CA ALA A 120 15.55 13.15 -6.66
C ALA A 120 17.00 12.66 -6.63
N ASP A 121 17.76 13.02 -5.58
CA ASP A 121 19.16 12.66 -5.40
C ASP A 121 19.39 11.58 -4.31
N GLY A 122 18.33 11.19 -3.58
CA GLY A 122 18.42 10.22 -2.50
C GLY A 122 18.71 8.79 -2.96
N GLU A 123 19.46 8.05 -2.14
CA GLU A 123 19.59 6.58 -2.26
C GLU A 123 18.32 5.85 -1.83
N VAL A 124 17.51 6.50 -1.01
CA VAL A 124 16.20 6.03 -0.55
C VAL A 124 15.14 6.98 -1.09
N ILE A 125 14.10 6.41 -1.67
CA ILE A 125 12.94 7.15 -2.20
C ILE A 125 11.72 6.83 -1.35
N ALA A 126 11.19 7.85 -0.69
CA ALA A 126 9.96 7.74 0.08
C ALA A 126 8.79 8.39 -0.68
N PHE A 127 7.62 7.78 -0.61
CA PHE A 127 6.37 8.31 -1.14
C PHE A 127 5.32 8.40 -0.03
N SER A 128 4.46 9.42 -0.11
CA SER A 128 3.27 9.54 0.71
C SER A 128 2.03 9.88 -0.13
N ASP A 129 0.85 9.78 0.48
CA ASP A 129 -0.37 10.39 -0.02
C ASP A 129 -0.52 11.80 0.57
N SER A 130 -1.17 12.71 -0.15
CA SER A 130 -1.28 14.14 0.18
C SER A 130 -2.16 14.46 1.41
N ASP A 131 -2.85 13.45 1.94
CA ASP A 131 -3.73 13.52 3.11
C ASP A 131 -3.15 12.77 4.33
N CYS A 132 -1.84 12.57 4.37
CA CYS A 132 -1.17 11.80 5.40
C CYS A 132 -0.41 12.69 6.38
N ILE A 133 -0.41 12.29 7.66
CA ILE A 133 0.37 12.89 8.73
C ILE A 133 1.31 11.82 9.29
N LEU A 134 2.61 12.08 9.27
CA LEU A 134 3.63 11.16 9.76
C LEU A 134 3.90 11.38 11.24
N ALA A 135 4.17 10.28 11.97
CA ALA A 135 4.86 10.40 13.26
C ALA A 135 6.30 10.92 13.02
N PRO A 136 6.86 11.71 13.94
CA PRO A 136 8.20 12.28 13.78
C PRO A 136 9.28 11.25 13.44
N ASP A 137 9.23 10.05 14.03
CA ASP A 137 10.19 8.95 13.86
C ASP A 137 9.81 7.96 12.73
N ALA A 138 8.73 8.20 12.01
CA ALA A 138 8.22 7.22 11.03
C ALA A 138 9.19 6.98 9.86
N LEU A 139 9.82 8.05 9.35
CA LEU A 139 10.76 7.95 8.24
C LEU A 139 12.08 7.30 8.70
N SER A 140 12.65 7.76 9.82
CA SER A 140 13.90 7.21 10.37
C SER A 140 13.77 5.72 10.65
N ARG A 141 12.68 5.25 11.22
CA ARG A 141 12.44 3.82 11.43
C ARG A 141 12.39 3.00 10.13
N CYS A 142 11.77 3.56 9.08
CA CYS A 142 11.79 2.90 7.77
C CYS A 142 13.21 2.83 7.18
N VAL A 143 14.01 3.90 7.32
CA VAL A 143 15.39 3.95 6.84
C VAL A 143 16.29 3.02 7.65
N GLU A 144 16.17 3.00 8.97
CA GLU A 144 16.88 2.06 9.86
C GLU A 144 16.66 0.61 9.43
N ALA A 145 15.43 0.23 9.09
CA ALA A 145 15.11 -1.09 8.58
C ALA A 145 15.84 -1.42 7.27
N LEU A 146 15.93 -0.46 6.34
CA LEU A 146 16.66 -0.64 5.07
C LEU A 146 18.17 -0.68 5.25
N VAL A 147 18.73 0.08 6.20
CA VAL A 147 20.15 0.06 6.57
C VAL A 147 20.53 -1.25 7.24
N ALA A 148 19.73 -1.70 8.21
CA ALA A 148 19.98 -2.94 8.95
C ALA A 148 19.83 -4.21 8.08
N HIS A 149 19.02 -4.12 7.01
CA HIS A 149 18.65 -5.25 6.17
C HIS A 149 18.85 -4.94 4.68
N PRO A 150 20.08 -5.05 4.15
CA PRO A 150 20.40 -4.72 2.75
C PRO A 150 19.56 -5.47 1.72
N GLU A 151 19.04 -6.64 2.06
CA GLU A 151 18.13 -7.45 1.23
C GLU A 151 16.70 -6.87 1.10
N LEU A 152 16.34 -5.86 1.91
CA LEU A 152 15.06 -5.17 1.77
C LEU A 152 15.16 -4.11 0.67
N GLY A 153 14.43 -4.32 -0.41
CA GLY A 153 14.28 -3.31 -1.49
C GLY A 153 13.22 -2.27 -1.18
N ALA A 154 12.32 -2.58 -0.23
CA ALA A 154 11.28 -1.65 0.22
C ALA A 154 10.72 -2.04 1.59
N VAL A 155 10.14 -1.04 2.27
CA VAL A 155 9.37 -1.23 3.50
C VAL A 155 8.11 -0.38 3.48
N SER A 156 7.03 -0.91 4.10
CA SER A 156 5.76 -0.20 4.30
C SER A 156 5.64 0.25 5.74
N GLY A 157 5.35 1.51 5.96
CA GLY A 157 4.93 1.99 7.28
C GLY A 157 3.53 1.46 7.68
N HIS A 158 3.09 1.82 8.89
CA HIS A 158 1.84 1.43 9.51
C HIS A 158 0.82 2.56 9.47
N ALA A 159 -0.20 2.42 8.63
CA ALA A 159 -1.24 3.44 8.51
C ALA A 159 -2.44 3.18 9.43
N ARG A 160 -2.94 4.26 10.05
CA ARG A 160 -4.17 4.34 10.84
C ARG A 160 -5.11 5.41 10.24
N ALA A 161 -6.38 5.34 10.58
CA ALA A 161 -7.32 6.40 10.20
C ALA A 161 -7.15 7.63 11.10
N LEU A 162 -6.89 8.80 10.49
CA LEU A 162 -6.80 10.09 11.21
C LEU A 162 -8.16 10.47 11.81
N ASN A 163 -9.20 10.38 11.00
CA ASN A 163 -10.58 10.68 11.36
C ASN A 163 -11.35 9.48 11.95
N ALA A 164 -10.66 8.56 12.63
CA ALA A 164 -11.25 7.33 13.18
C ALA A 164 -12.40 7.56 14.18
N GLY A 165 -12.47 8.75 14.81
CA GLY A 165 -13.46 9.11 15.81
C GLY A 165 -14.80 9.59 15.26
N ASP A 166 -14.86 10.08 14.02
CA ASP A 166 -15.94 10.92 13.51
C ASP A 166 -17.28 10.19 13.38
N THR A 167 -17.28 9.03 12.78
CA THR A 167 -18.50 8.26 12.51
C THR A 167 -18.33 6.78 12.84
N VAL A 168 -19.45 6.03 12.93
CA VAL A 168 -19.40 4.55 13.01
C VAL A 168 -18.65 3.97 11.81
N PHE A 169 -18.81 4.61 10.67
CA PHE A 169 -18.21 4.15 9.42
C PHE A 169 -16.68 4.32 9.39
N THR A 170 -16.16 5.43 9.90
CA THR A 170 -14.72 5.63 10.04
C THR A 170 -14.11 4.72 11.11
N LYS A 171 -14.84 4.45 12.22
CA LYS A 171 -14.44 3.46 13.24
C LYS A 171 -14.32 2.05 12.66
N MET A 172 -15.25 1.63 11.82
CA MET A 172 -15.19 0.34 11.13
C MET A 172 -13.95 0.23 10.22
N GLN A 173 -13.62 1.31 9.51
CA GLN A 173 -12.47 1.35 8.62
C GLN A 173 -11.15 1.34 9.39
N ASP A 174 -11.01 2.08 10.50
CA ASP A 174 -9.80 2.07 11.31
C ASP A 174 -9.46 0.67 11.84
N VAL A 175 -10.44 -0.04 12.40
CA VAL A 175 -10.22 -1.42 12.85
C VAL A 175 -9.91 -2.36 11.68
N TRP A 176 -10.42 -2.08 10.50
CA TRP A 176 -10.09 -2.84 9.30
C TRP A 176 -8.66 -2.56 8.84
N TYR A 177 -8.22 -1.29 8.84
CA TYR A 177 -6.85 -0.88 8.53
C TYR A 177 -5.86 -1.58 9.47
N GLU A 178 -6.10 -1.54 10.80
CA GLU A 178 -5.25 -2.24 11.77
C GLU A 178 -5.10 -3.72 11.40
N GLY A 179 -6.18 -4.41 11.07
CA GLY A 179 -6.11 -5.79 10.63
C GLY A 179 -5.27 -6.00 9.36
N GLN A 180 -5.33 -5.05 8.40
CA GLN A 180 -4.55 -5.14 7.16
C GLN A 180 -3.05 -4.89 7.41
N PHE A 181 -2.72 -3.92 8.25
CA PHE A 181 -1.34 -3.57 8.55
C PHE A 181 -0.74 -4.52 9.60
N ARG A 182 -1.32 -4.57 10.78
CA ARG A 182 -0.76 -5.29 11.94
C ARG A 182 -0.77 -6.81 11.76
N VAL A 183 -1.73 -7.36 11.03
CA VAL A 183 -1.83 -8.82 10.86
C VAL A 183 -1.41 -9.25 9.46
N ALA A 184 -2.05 -8.74 8.41
CA ALA A 184 -1.76 -9.25 7.06
C ALA A 184 -0.35 -8.89 6.60
N LYS A 185 0.07 -7.60 6.69
CA LYS A 185 1.43 -7.19 6.30
C LYS A 185 2.50 -7.77 7.21
N ALA A 186 2.26 -7.89 8.53
CA ALA A 186 3.20 -8.53 9.44
C ALA A 186 3.43 -9.99 9.05
N ALA A 187 2.36 -10.74 8.75
CA ALA A 187 2.48 -12.11 8.27
C ALA A 187 3.25 -12.21 6.94
N GLU A 188 2.98 -11.33 5.97
CA GLU A 188 3.70 -11.24 4.69
C GLU A 188 5.19 -10.86 4.90
N SER A 189 5.46 -9.90 5.80
CA SER A 189 6.80 -9.41 6.15
C SER A 189 7.70 -10.51 6.72
N THR A 190 7.14 -11.42 7.52
CA THR A 190 7.87 -12.59 8.05
C THR A 190 8.55 -13.39 6.92
N PHE A 191 7.95 -13.41 5.74
CA PHE A 191 8.50 -14.05 4.54
C PHE A 191 9.24 -13.09 3.61
N GLY A 192 9.37 -11.80 3.96
CA GLY A 192 9.96 -10.77 3.11
C GLY A 192 9.20 -10.57 1.80
N SER A 193 7.88 -10.69 1.84
CA SER A 193 7.03 -10.69 0.64
C SER A 193 5.75 -9.89 0.84
N VAL A 194 5.85 -8.72 1.48
CA VAL A 194 4.74 -7.77 1.55
C VAL A 194 4.28 -7.43 0.14
N THR A 195 3.00 -7.62 -0.13
CA THR A 195 2.44 -7.52 -1.49
C THR A 195 1.95 -6.12 -1.87
N CYS A 196 1.99 -5.20 -0.91
CA CYS A 196 1.64 -3.80 -1.10
C CYS A 196 2.39 -2.92 -0.09
N VAL A 197 3.38 -2.19 -0.55
CA VAL A 197 3.99 -1.07 0.17
C VAL A 197 3.03 0.10 0.04
N SER A 198 2.22 0.36 1.08
CA SER A 198 1.03 1.24 0.98
C SER A 198 1.38 2.71 0.88
N GLY A 199 0.59 3.43 0.09
CA GLY A 199 0.74 4.84 -0.23
C GLY A 199 0.97 5.82 0.93
N PRO A 200 0.33 5.66 2.10
CA PRO A 200 0.54 6.56 3.24
C PRO A 200 1.99 6.71 3.69
N LEU A 201 2.78 5.62 3.67
CA LEU A 201 4.23 5.68 3.85
C LEU A 201 4.88 4.48 3.15
N ALA A 202 5.44 4.74 1.98
CA ALA A 202 6.06 3.77 1.11
C ALA A 202 7.52 4.14 0.89
N VAL A 203 8.44 3.33 1.43
CA VAL A 203 9.88 3.64 1.36
C VAL A 203 10.60 2.55 0.58
N PHE A 204 11.35 2.96 -0.44
CA PHE A 204 12.04 2.09 -1.38
C PHE A 204 13.52 2.44 -1.46
N ARG A 205 14.35 1.46 -1.70
CA ARG A 205 15.71 1.71 -2.18
C ARG A 205 15.66 2.20 -3.64
N ARG A 206 16.48 3.17 -3.99
CA ARG A 206 16.58 3.69 -5.36
C ARG A 206 16.96 2.58 -6.35
N ASP A 207 17.94 1.74 -6.04
CA ASP A 207 18.38 0.63 -6.87
C ASP A 207 17.34 -0.49 -7.06
N ALA A 208 16.30 -0.51 -6.22
CA ALA A 208 15.19 -1.46 -6.36
C ALA A 208 14.07 -0.97 -7.30
N ILE A 209 13.96 0.34 -7.57
CA ILE A 209 12.81 0.88 -8.33
C ILE A 209 13.20 1.72 -9.54
N TYR A 210 14.38 2.37 -9.55
CA TYR A 210 14.69 3.46 -10.47
C TYR A 210 14.56 3.06 -11.94
N ASN A 211 15.12 1.91 -12.35
CA ASN A 211 15.01 1.43 -13.74
C ASN A 211 13.58 1.00 -14.15
N TYR A 212 12.65 0.87 -13.19
CA TYR A 212 11.26 0.42 -13.44
C TYR A 212 10.25 1.57 -13.44
N LEU A 213 10.68 2.79 -13.14
CA LEU A 213 9.81 3.97 -13.12
C LEU A 213 9.13 4.24 -14.48
N PRO A 214 9.81 4.11 -15.64
CA PRO A 214 9.16 4.25 -16.95
C PRO A 214 8.06 3.21 -17.19
N ALA A 215 8.33 1.95 -16.82
CA ALA A 215 7.35 0.88 -16.92
C ALA A 215 6.15 1.08 -15.97
N TRP A 216 6.39 1.68 -14.81
CA TRP A 216 5.36 2.03 -13.86
C TRP A 216 4.46 3.15 -14.35
N ALA A 217 5.03 4.23 -14.87
CA ALA A 217 4.26 5.33 -15.45
C ALA A 217 3.48 4.88 -16.68
N GLY A 218 4.13 4.16 -17.60
CA GLY A 218 3.56 3.67 -18.85
C GLY A 218 2.73 2.38 -18.73
N ASP A 219 2.25 2.01 -17.53
CA ASP A 219 1.52 0.75 -17.33
C ASP A 219 0.23 0.68 -18.15
N ARG A 220 0.03 -0.47 -18.79
CA ARG A 220 -1.18 -0.79 -19.56
C ARG A 220 -1.72 -2.13 -19.11
N PHE A 221 -3.04 -2.21 -19.00
CA PHE A 221 -3.72 -3.46 -18.68
C PHE A 221 -4.94 -3.65 -19.59
N MET A 222 -5.07 -4.83 -20.20
CA MET A 222 -6.13 -5.16 -21.17
C MET A 222 -6.26 -4.11 -22.30
N GLY A 223 -5.12 -3.62 -22.82
CA GLY A 223 -5.05 -2.67 -23.93
C GLY A 223 -5.24 -1.19 -23.57
N ALA A 224 -5.60 -0.84 -22.33
CA ALA A 224 -5.81 0.55 -21.88
C ALA A 224 -4.72 1.00 -20.90
N PRO A 225 -4.38 2.31 -20.81
CA PRO A 225 -3.54 2.84 -19.75
C PRO A 225 -4.15 2.54 -18.38
N PHE A 226 -3.32 2.06 -17.44
CA PHE A 226 -3.77 1.68 -16.11
C PHE A 226 -3.26 2.67 -15.05
N ARG A 227 -4.12 3.59 -14.65
CA ARG A 227 -3.79 4.71 -13.75
C ARG A 227 -3.93 4.37 -12.26
N PHE A 228 -4.52 3.22 -11.93
CA PHE A 228 -4.71 2.76 -10.54
C PHE A 228 -3.49 1.98 -10.04
N ALA A 229 -3.49 1.65 -8.73
CA ALA A 229 -2.48 0.77 -8.12
C ALA A 229 -1.05 1.30 -8.16
N THR A 230 -0.86 2.56 -7.88
CA THR A 230 0.48 3.16 -7.81
C THR A 230 1.42 2.36 -6.92
N ASP A 231 1.04 2.14 -5.69
CA ASP A 231 1.76 1.44 -4.63
C ASP A 231 1.92 -0.07 -4.88
N ARG A 232 0.82 -0.77 -5.10
CA ARG A 232 0.82 -2.23 -5.30
C ARG A 232 1.58 -2.67 -6.54
N GLN A 233 1.55 -1.86 -7.60
CA GLN A 233 2.24 -2.17 -8.84
C GLN A 233 3.75 -2.02 -8.69
N LEU A 234 4.22 -0.91 -8.10
CA LEU A 234 5.63 -0.68 -7.85
C LEU A 234 6.19 -1.76 -6.91
N THR A 235 5.43 -2.10 -5.86
CA THR A 235 5.71 -3.26 -4.99
C THR A 235 5.87 -4.55 -5.80
N GLY A 236 4.97 -4.80 -6.74
CA GLY A 236 5.02 -5.97 -7.63
C GLY A 236 6.28 -6.01 -8.48
N TYR A 237 6.77 -4.85 -8.96
CA TYR A 237 8.02 -4.78 -9.71
C TYR A 237 9.23 -5.15 -8.85
N VAL A 238 9.32 -4.63 -7.64
CA VAL A 238 10.39 -5.00 -6.69
C VAL A 238 10.35 -6.50 -6.37
N LEU A 239 9.17 -7.05 -6.04
CA LEU A 239 9.02 -8.48 -5.73
C LEU A 239 9.37 -9.38 -6.91
N GLY A 240 9.03 -8.94 -8.13
CA GLY A 240 9.18 -9.72 -9.36
C GLY A 240 10.47 -9.48 -10.14
N GLN A 241 11.33 -8.59 -9.66
CA GLN A 241 12.50 -8.07 -10.40
C GLN A 241 13.37 -9.19 -10.99
N ARG A 242 13.73 -10.20 -10.18
CA ARG A 242 14.53 -11.36 -10.62
C ARG A 242 13.96 -12.12 -11.82
N TRP A 243 12.66 -12.07 -12.06
CA TRP A 243 11.99 -12.89 -13.09
C TRP A 243 11.36 -12.06 -14.21
N ARG A 244 11.10 -10.79 -13.96
CA ARG A 244 10.39 -9.89 -14.88
C ARG A 244 11.17 -8.60 -15.17
N GLY A 245 12.19 -8.28 -14.38
CA GLY A 245 12.90 -7.01 -14.41
C GLY A 245 13.56 -6.75 -15.75
N GLN A 246 14.30 -7.71 -16.29
CA GLN A 246 14.98 -7.57 -17.57
C GLN A 246 14.02 -7.19 -18.70
N GLY A 247 12.89 -7.89 -18.84
CA GLY A 247 11.90 -7.57 -19.87
C GLY A 247 11.22 -6.22 -19.67
N LEU A 248 11.09 -5.76 -18.42
CA LEU A 248 10.57 -4.42 -18.14
C LEU A 248 11.58 -3.33 -18.52
N LYS A 249 12.87 -3.51 -18.24
CA LYS A 249 13.94 -2.59 -18.64
C LYS A 249 14.11 -2.53 -20.15
N GLN A 250 14.17 -3.66 -20.82
CA GLN A 250 14.32 -3.73 -22.28
C GLN A 250 13.24 -2.94 -23.02
N LYS A 251 12.01 -2.95 -22.52
CA LYS A 251 10.90 -2.18 -23.10
C LYS A 251 11.13 -0.66 -23.06
N TYR A 252 11.98 -0.18 -22.16
CA TYR A 252 12.26 1.23 -21.94
C TYR A 252 13.77 1.51 -21.93
N ALA A 253 14.53 0.77 -22.74
CA ALA A 253 16.01 0.82 -22.77
C ALA A 253 16.56 2.23 -23.02
N ASP A 254 15.85 3.03 -23.82
CA ASP A 254 16.28 4.40 -24.17
C ASP A 254 15.89 5.45 -23.11
N SER A 255 15.19 5.03 -22.04
CA SER A 255 14.78 5.96 -20.99
C SER A 255 15.98 6.43 -20.16
N PRO A 256 16.08 7.73 -19.77
CA PRO A 256 17.10 8.23 -18.85
C PRO A 256 17.20 7.43 -17.56
N PHE A 257 16.10 6.88 -17.08
CA PHE A 257 16.07 6.02 -15.87
C PHE A 257 16.78 4.67 -16.06
N VAL A 258 17.03 4.24 -17.30
CA VAL A 258 17.72 2.99 -17.61
C VAL A 258 19.15 3.29 -18.11
N THR A 259 19.30 4.32 -18.95
CA THR A 259 20.60 4.67 -19.56
C THR A 259 21.57 5.32 -18.59
N ALA A 260 21.08 6.10 -17.61
CA ALA A 260 21.95 6.78 -16.65
C ALA A 260 22.64 5.80 -15.69
N GLN A 261 21.95 4.79 -15.25
CA GLN A 261 22.50 3.73 -14.38
C GLN A 261 21.65 2.45 -14.51
N ASP A 262 22.28 1.35 -14.90
CA ASP A 262 21.64 0.05 -14.93
C ASP A 262 21.89 -0.72 -13.63
N TYR A 263 20.86 -0.88 -12.81
CA TYR A 263 20.91 -1.66 -11.58
C TYR A 263 20.62 -3.13 -11.89
N PRO A 264 21.38 -4.10 -11.33
CA PRO A 264 21.14 -5.53 -11.55
C PRO A 264 19.84 -5.99 -10.93
N GLU A 265 19.19 -6.99 -11.58
CA GLU A 265 17.97 -7.62 -11.06
C GLU A 265 18.27 -8.49 -9.85
N ARG A 266 17.62 -8.17 -8.73
CA ARG A 266 17.78 -8.90 -7.47
C ARG A 266 16.47 -9.55 -7.02
N LYS A 267 16.58 -10.54 -6.15
CA LYS A 267 15.43 -11.13 -5.46
C LYS A 267 15.15 -10.36 -4.18
N TRP A 268 14.79 -9.08 -4.30
CA TRP A 268 14.49 -8.22 -3.17
C TRP A 268 13.46 -8.80 -2.23
N ARG A 269 13.64 -8.56 -0.95
CA ARG A 269 12.62 -8.75 0.08
C ARG A 269 11.88 -7.42 0.29
N ILE A 270 10.65 -7.51 0.78
CA ILE A 270 9.87 -6.33 1.17
C ILE A 270 9.37 -6.56 2.58
N GLY A 271 9.64 -5.58 3.46
CA GLY A 271 9.29 -5.59 4.86
C GLY A 271 8.07 -4.70 5.18
N TYR A 272 7.63 -4.82 6.41
CA TYR A 272 6.67 -3.92 7.05
C TYR A 272 7.27 -3.44 8.36
N VAL A 273 7.17 -2.15 8.64
CA VAL A 273 7.69 -1.51 9.86
C VAL A 273 6.48 -1.05 10.67
N GLN A 274 6.16 -1.79 11.73
CA GLN A 274 5.00 -1.52 12.58
C GLN A 274 5.17 -0.24 13.40
N SER A 275 6.39 0.04 13.82
CA SER A 275 6.75 1.23 14.58
C SER A 275 6.63 2.53 13.78
N ALA A 276 6.81 2.50 12.45
CA ALA A 276 6.69 3.66 11.57
C ALA A 276 5.22 4.05 11.36
N LYS A 277 4.69 4.91 12.24
CA LYS A 277 3.26 5.28 12.24
C LYS A 277 2.97 6.43 11.28
N VAL A 278 1.81 6.32 10.61
CA VAL A 278 1.27 7.37 9.75
C VAL A 278 -0.26 7.36 9.82
N TRP A 279 -0.87 8.53 9.79
CA TRP A 279 -2.33 8.68 9.77
C TRP A 279 -2.79 9.22 8.43
N THR A 280 -3.91 8.73 7.93
CA THR A 280 -4.52 9.14 6.66
C THR A 280 -6.02 9.26 6.83
N ASN A 281 -6.67 10.15 6.09
CA ASN A 281 -8.11 10.27 6.12
C ASN A 281 -8.79 9.09 5.43
N VAL A 282 -9.81 8.54 6.09
CA VAL A 282 -10.66 7.50 5.48
C VAL A 282 -12.02 8.10 5.12
N PRO A 283 -12.67 7.62 4.05
CA PRO A 283 -13.97 8.12 3.64
C PRO A 283 -15.00 8.06 4.77
N ALA A 284 -15.57 9.21 5.15
CA ALA A 284 -16.63 9.29 6.15
C ALA A 284 -18.00 8.90 5.59
N HIS A 285 -18.18 8.94 4.26
CA HIS A 285 -19.43 8.68 3.59
C HIS A 285 -19.38 7.46 2.67
N PHE A 286 -20.54 6.85 2.43
CA PHE A 286 -20.64 5.60 1.68
C PHE A 286 -20.20 5.71 0.21
N ARG A 287 -20.57 6.78 -0.51
CA ARG A 287 -20.21 6.96 -1.92
C ARG A 287 -18.69 7.06 -2.16
N PRO A 288 -17.92 7.93 -1.47
CA PRO A 288 -16.46 7.97 -1.56
C PRO A 288 -15.82 6.63 -1.19
N PHE A 289 -16.31 5.95 -0.16
CA PHE A 289 -15.84 4.62 0.22
C PHE A 289 -16.02 3.60 -0.91
N MET A 290 -17.18 3.54 -1.54
CA MET A 290 -17.43 2.63 -2.65
C MET A 290 -16.50 2.92 -3.85
N LYS A 291 -16.26 4.20 -4.18
CA LYS A 291 -15.28 4.60 -5.20
C LYS A 291 -13.87 4.10 -4.84
N GLN A 292 -13.45 4.25 -3.59
CA GLN A 292 -12.16 3.76 -3.09
C GLN A 292 -12.06 2.23 -3.22
N GLN A 293 -13.10 1.50 -2.79
CA GLN A 293 -13.13 0.02 -2.86
C GLN A 293 -13.09 -0.49 -4.30
N ILE A 294 -13.76 0.16 -5.24
CA ILE A 294 -13.70 -0.17 -6.67
C ILE A 294 -12.27 0.01 -7.20
N ARG A 295 -11.60 1.14 -6.86
CA ARG A 295 -10.19 1.36 -7.23
C ARG A 295 -9.29 0.27 -6.70
N TRP A 296 -9.46 -0.13 -5.43
CA TRP A 296 -8.67 -1.19 -4.82
C TRP A 296 -8.93 -2.57 -5.44
N LYS A 297 -10.18 -2.87 -5.81
CA LYS A 297 -10.50 -4.11 -6.54
C LYS A 297 -9.88 -4.14 -7.95
N LYS A 298 -9.93 -3.03 -8.68
CA LYS A 298 -9.23 -2.90 -9.98
C LYS A 298 -7.72 -3.09 -9.83
N SER A 299 -7.11 -2.46 -8.81
CA SER A 299 -5.71 -2.65 -8.44
C SER A 299 -5.39 -4.12 -8.13
N PHE A 300 -6.22 -4.79 -7.34
CA PHE A 300 -6.07 -6.21 -7.03
C PHE A 300 -6.11 -7.07 -8.30
N ILE A 301 -7.11 -6.87 -9.15
CA ILE A 301 -7.25 -7.64 -10.41
C ILE A 301 -5.98 -7.51 -11.27
N ARG A 302 -5.52 -6.30 -11.53
CA ARG A 302 -4.31 -6.07 -12.33
C ARG A 302 -3.09 -6.79 -11.74
N ASN A 303 -2.90 -6.69 -10.42
CA ASN A 303 -1.75 -7.29 -9.76
C ASN A 303 -1.90 -8.80 -9.56
N LEU A 304 -3.10 -9.34 -9.57
CA LEU A 304 -3.32 -10.78 -9.60
C LEU A 304 -2.67 -11.40 -10.85
N PHE A 305 -2.78 -10.75 -12.02
CA PHE A 305 -2.12 -11.20 -13.24
C PHE A 305 -0.60 -10.99 -13.21
N PHE A 306 -0.12 -9.84 -12.75
CA PHE A 306 1.31 -9.55 -12.74
C PHE A 306 2.04 -10.31 -11.61
N THR A 307 1.69 -10.01 -10.36
CA THR A 307 2.34 -10.59 -9.18
C THR A 307 2.05 -12.09 -9.08
N GLY A 308 0.84 -12.52 -9.43
CA GLY A 308 0.48 -13.93 -9.48
C GLY A 308 1.28 -14.74 -10.49
N SER A 309 1.86 -14.12 -11.51
CA SER A 309 2.67 -14.85 -12.51
C SER A 309 3.99 -15.40 -11.96
N PHE A 310 4.48 -14.90 -10.82
CA PHE A 310 5.77 -15.29 -10.26
C PHE A 310 5.76 -15.58 -8.74
N MET A 311 4.69 -15.26 -8.01
CA MET A 311 4.68 -15.36 -6.53
C MET A 311 5.03 -16.77 -6.02
N TRP A 312 4.65 -17.81 -6.76
CA TRP A 312 5.02 -19.20 -6.44
C TRP A 312 6.53 -19.45 -6.39
N ARG A 313 7.34 -18.65 -7.12
CA ARG A 313 8.80 -18.74 -7.15
C ARG A 313 9.47 -18.14 -5.91
N ARG A 314 8.72 -17.40 -5.09
CA ARG A 314 9.24 -16.81 -3.86
C ARG A 314 9.30 -17.79 -2.69
N GLY A 315 8.72 -18.97 -2.84
CA GLY A 315 8.69 -20.05 -1.87
C GLY A 315 7.28 -20.37 -1.35
N PRO A 316 7.12 -21.47 -0.58
CA PRO A 316 5.79 -21.96 -0.20
C PRO A 316 5.02 -21.01 0.72
N GLY A 317 5.68 -20.35 1.68
CA GLY A 317 5.02 -19.42 2.59
C GLY A 317 4.38 -18.22 1.89
N PRO A 318 5.14 -17.42 1.12
CA PRO A 318 4.58 -16.32 0.32
C PRO A 318 3.51 -16.80 -0.66
N ALA A 319 3.73 -17.93 -1.34
CA ALA A 319 2.77 -18.50 -2.28
C ALA A 319 1.44 -18.82 -1.61
N LEU A 320 1.47 -19.50 -0.46
CA LEU A 320 0.26 -19.87 0.29
C LEU A 320 -0.52 -18.64 0.76
N LEU A 321 0.16 -17.64 1.32
CA LEU A 321 -0.50 -16.41 1.75
C LEU A 321 -1.13 -15.66 0.57
N TYR A 322 -0.38 -15.50 -0.53
CA TYR A 322 -0.82 -14.76 -1.69
C TYR A 322 -1.97 -15.45 -2.42
N TYR A 323 -1.79 -16.71 -2.83
CA TYR A 323 -2.82 -17.43 -3.59
C TYR A 323 -4.01 -17.83 -2.72
N GLY A 324 -3.82 -18.10 -1.43
CA GLY A 324 -4.91 -18.30 -0.49
C GLY A 324 -5.78 -17.06 -0.35
N HIS A 325 -5.17 -15.86 -0.25
CA HIS A 325 -5.90 -14.59 -0.26
C HIS A 325 -6.59 -14.35 -1.61
N ALA A 326 -5.89 -14.56 -2.72
CA ALA A 326 -6.44 -14.40 -4.07
C ALA A 326 -7.65 -15.30 -4.30
N LEU A 327 -7.53 -16.60 -3.97
CA LEU A 327 -8.63 -17.56 -4.04
C LEU A 327 -9.83 -17.11 -3.22
N TRP A 328 -9.58 -16.64 -1.99
CA TRP A 328 -10.63 -16.12 -1.12
C TRP A 328 -11.35 -14.91 -1.76
N VAL A 329 -10.61 -13.94 -2.29
CA VAL A 329 -11.21 -12.74 -2.92
C VAL A 329 -12.04 -13.11 -4.15
N VAL A 330 -11.57 -14.06 -4.96
CA VAL A 330 -12.28 -14.54 -6.16
C VAL A 330 -13.51 -15.38 -5.79
N ALA A 331 -13.42 -16.22 -4.76
CA ALA A 331 -14.53 -17.06 -4.31
C ALA A 331 -15.60 -16.27 -3.53
N ALA A 332 -15.25 -15.10 -2.96
CA ALA A 332 -16.17 -14.34 -2.10
C ALA A 332 -17.52 -14.00 -2.76
N PRO A 333 -17.61 -13.50 -4.02
CA PRO A 333 -18.89 -13.23 -4.65
C PRO A 333 -19.69 -14.51 -4.93
N ILE A 334 -19.03 -15.63 -5.24
CA ILE A 334 -19.67 -16.93 -5.48
C ILE A 334 -20.28 -17.44 -4.17
N MET A 335 -19.53 -17.35 -3.07
CA MET A 335 -20.00 -17.76 -1.74
C MET A 335 -21.15 -16.86 -1.26
N ALA A 336 -21.05 -15.55 -1.49
CA ALA A 336 -22.12 -14.60 -1.18
C ALA A 336 -23.39 -14.94 -1.97
N PHE A 337 -23.29 -15.15 -3.28
CA PHE A 337 -24.42 -15.55 -4.11
C PHE A 337 -25.07 -16.85 -3.60
N ARG A 338 -24.27 -17.89 -3.39
CA ARG A 338 -24.76 -19.19 -2.91
C ARG A 338 -25.55 -19.07 -1.62
N HIS A 339 -25.04 -18.35 -0.63
CA HIS A 339 -25.61 -18.34 0.71
C HIS A 339 -26.66 -17.25 0.93
N ILE A 340 -26.57 -16.13 0.21
CA ILE A 340 -27.49 -14.99 0.43
C ILE A 340 -28.65 -15.00 -0.57
N VAL A 341 -28.45 -15.55 -1.78
CA VAL A 341 -29.45 -15.54 -2.85
C VAL A 341 -30.00 -16.95 -3.09
N TRP A 342 -29.11 -17.87 -3.48
CA TRP A 342 -29.52 -19.21 -3.91
C TRP A 342 -30.10 -20.06 -2.79
N ALA A 343 -29.47 -20.11 -1.62
CA ALA A 343 -29.91 -20.97 -0.51
C ALA A 343 -31.32 -20.60 0.01
N PRO A 344 -31.64 -19.33 0.32
CA PRO A 344 -33.02 -18.99 0.74
C PRO A 344 -34.02 -19.21 -0.37
N ALA A 345 -33.70 -18.97 -1.65
CA ALA A 345 -34.60 -19.22 -2.78
C ALA A 345 -34.91 -20.72 -2.96
N ASN A 346 -34.08 -21.62 -2.45
CA ASN A 346 -34.29 -23.07 -2.50
C ASN A 346 -34.71 -23.66 -1.14
N GLY A 347 -35.29 -22.86 -0.25
CA GLY A 347 -35.80 -23.32 1.04
C GLY A 347 -34.71 -23.61 2.11
N ALA A 348 -33.44 -23.32 1.83
CA ALA A 348 -32.33 -23.58 2.72
C ALA A 348 -31.85 -22.32 3.48
N ALA A 349 -32.78 -21.49 3.97
CA ALA A 349 -32.53 -20.25 4.69
C ALA A 349 -31.60 -20.43 5.91
N PHE A 350 -31.61 -21.62 6.52
CA PHE A 350 -30.67 -21.95 7.61
C PHE A 350 -29.19 -21.81 7.20
N LEU A 351 -28.84 -22.16 5.96
CA LEU A 351 -27.47 -21.98 5.44
C LEU A 351 -27.07 -20.52 5.35
N THR A 352 -28.02 -19.62 5.07
CA THR A 352 -27.77 -18.17 5.10
C THR A 352 -27.43 -17.69 6.51
N LEU A 353 -28.24 -18.12 7.50
CA LEU A 353 -27.97 -17.78 8.90
C LEU A 353 -26.57 -18.27 9.34
N LEU A 354 -26.25 -19.53 9.06
CA LEU A 354 -24.99 -20.13 9.40
C LEU A 354 -23.79 -19.39 8.73
N TYR A 355 -23.96 -18.98 7.48
CA TYR A 355 -22.96 -18.18 6.77
C TYR A 355 -22.75 -16.82 7.44
N LEU A 356 -23.82 -16.09 7.77
CA LEU A 356 -23.73 -14.79 8.44
C LEU A 356 -23.13 -14.92 9.84
N CYS A 357 -23.47 -15.94 10.61
CA CYS A 357 -22.84 -16.23 11.88
C CYS A 357 -21.32 -16.47 11.73
N GLY A 358 -20.91 -17.21 10.70
CA GLY A 358 -19.49 -17.41 10.38
C GLY A 358 -18.75 -16.12 9.98
N VAL A 359 -19.43 -15.22 9.27
CA VAL A 359 -18.89 -13.89 8.91
C VAL A 359 -18.71 -13.03 10.16
N VAL A 360 -19.69 -13.01 11.07
CA VAL A 360 -19.62 -12.29 12.35
C VAL A 360 -18.51 -12.85 13.21
N LEU A 361 -18.44 -14.17 13.39
CA LEU A 361 -17.40 -14.83 14.17
C LEU A 361 -16.00 -14.49 13.64
N LYS A 362 -15.80 -14.55 12.32
CA LYS A 362 -14.55 -14.09 11.71
C LYS A 362 -14.26 -12.63 12.06
N GLY A 363 -15.27 -11.76 12.01
CA GLY A 363 -15.17 -10.37 12.41
C GLY A 363 -14.73 -10.21 13.87
N CYS A 364 -15.28 -10.99 14.78
CA CYS A 364 -14.88 -11.01 16.19
C CYS A 364 -13.40 -11.41 16.37
N VAL A 365 -12.94 -12.44 15.65
CA VAL A 365 -11.53 -12.88 15.69
C VAL A 365 -10.57 -11.76 15.22
N TRP A 366 -10.90 -11.05 14.15
CA TRP A 366 -10.13 -9.90 13.72
C TRP A 366 -10.23 -8.71 14.69
N GLY A 367 -11.40 -8.51 15.31
CA GLY A 367 -11.60 -7.49 16.36
C GLY A 367 -10.77 -7.78 17.60
N LEU A 368 -10.62 -9.05 17.97
CA LEU A 368 -9.78 -9.46 19.09
C LEU A 368 -8.30 -9.10 18.84
N ALA A 369 -7.80 -9.26 17.63
CA ALA A 369 -6.45 -8.80 17.25
C ALA A 369 -6.27 -7.29 17.51
N PHE A 370 -7.25 -6.47 17.09
CA PHE A 370 -7.23 -5.04 17.38
C PHE A 370 -7.19 -4.76 18.89
N LYS A 371 -7.99 -5.47 19.68
CA LYS A 371 -8.06 -5.30 21.12
C LYS A 371 -6.74 -5.67 21.84
N ILE A 372 -6.00 -6.66 21.34
CA ILE A 372 -4.71 -7.06 21.89
C ILE A 372 -3.70 -5.92 21.77
N ASP A 373 -3.62 -5.27 20.61
CA ASP A 373 -2.68 -4.18 20.37
C ASP A 373 -3.17 -2.82 20.93
N ASN A 374 -4.49 -2.69 21.17
CA ASN A 374 -5.14 -1.46 21.66
C ASN A 374 -6.09 -1.80 22.84
N PRO A 375 -5.58 -2.20 24.03
CA PRO A 375 -6.40 -2.78 25.10
C PRO A 375 -7.45 -1.84 25.68
N GLY A 376 -7.19 -0.51 25.68
CA GLY A 376 -8.13 0.51 26.15
C GLY A 376 -9.17 0.95 25.11
N ASP A 377 -9.05 0.53 23.85
CA ASP A 377 -9.91 0.98 22.77
C ASP A 377 -11.11 0.05 22.57
N THR A 378 -12.29 0.61 22.51
CA THR A 378 -13.55 -0.15 22.32
C THR A 378 -13.93 -0.34 20.85
N ARG A 379 -13.21 0.27 19.91
CA ARG A 379 -13.51 0.22 18.47
C ARG A 379 -13.44 -1.18 17.87
N TRP A 380 -12.77 -2.14 18.50
CA TRP A 380 -12.75 -3.54 18.07
C TRP A 380 -14.17 -4.12 17.82
N ARG A 381 -15.20 -3.62 18.52
CA ARG A 381 -16.59 -4.03 18.39
C ARG A 381 -17.19 -3.73 17.01
N TYR A 382 -16.61 -2.78 16.26
CA TYR A 382 -17.06 -2.43 14.90
C TYR A 382 -16.51 -3.37 13.82
N ARG A 383 -15.56 -4.25 14.15
CA ARG A 383 -14.95 -5.16 13.16
C ARG A 383 -15.94 -6.20 12.59
N PRO A 384 -16.85 -6.81 13.36
CA PRO A 384 -17.92 -7.66 12.84
C PRO A 384 -18.82 -6.94 11.82
N LEU A 385 -19.18 -5.68 12.06
CA LEU A 385 -19.97 -4.87 11.12
C LEU A 385 -19.22 -4.69 9.78
N MET A 386 -17.92 -4.42 9.82
CA MET A 386 -17.10 -4.34 8.62
C MET A 386 -17.03 -5.68 7.87
N SER A 387 -17.06 -6.80 8.57
CA SER A 387 -17.09 -8.14 7.97
C SER A 387 -18.42 -8.40 7.27
N LEU A 388 -19.54 -8.00 7.87
CA LEU A 388 -20.86 -8.07 7.26
C LEU A 388 -20.94 -7.18 6.01
N LEU A 389 -20.51 -5.91 6.10
CA LEU A 389 -20.44 -4.99 4.96
C LEU A 389 -19.61 -5.59 3.82
N SER A 390 -18.47 -6.19 4.15
CA SER A 390 -17.60 -6.84 3.16
C SER A 390 -18.27 -8.03 2.48
N SER A 391 -19.01 -8.86 3.21
CA SER A 391 -19.71 -10.02 2.66
C SER A 391 -20.95 -9.66 1.88
N LEU A 392 -21.74 -8.70 2.36
CA LEU A 392 -23.02 -8.34 1.77
C LEU A 392 -22.88 -7.42 0.56
N LEU A 393 -21.92 -6.50 0.57
CA LEU A 393 -21.77 -5.46 -0.45
C LEU A 393 -20.45 -5.55 -1.19
N LEU A 394 -19.29 -5.58 -0.49
CA LEU A 394 -18.00 -5.47 -1.16
C LEU A 394 -17.61 -6.71 -1.96
N ALA A 395 -18.20 -7.87 -1.67
CA ALA A 395 -17.98 -9.08 -2.46
C ALA A 395 -18.39 -8.88 -3.93
N TRP A 396 -19.48 -8.16 -4.18
CA TRP A 396 -20.02 -7.88 -5.52
C TRP A 396 -19.20 -6.88 -6.32
N LEU A 397 -18.31 -6.13 -5.67
CA LEU A 397 -17.47 -5.18 -6.36
C LEU A 397 -16.39 -5.83 -7.23
N LEU A 398 -16.03 -7.10 -6.98
CA LEU A 398 -15.01 -7.76 -7.79
C LEU A 398 -15.48 -7.96 -9.24
N PRO A 399 -16.63 -8.63 -9.53
CA PRO A 399 -17.13 -8.75 -10.89
C PRO A 399 -17.46 -7.40 -11.52
N TYR A 400 -18.02 -6.43 -10.78
CA TYR A 400 -18.23 -5.07 -11.27
C TYR A 400 -16.92 -4.39 -11.69
N SER A 401 -15.88 -4.47 -10.85
CA SER A 401 -14.57 -3.88 -11.11
C SER A 401 -13.89 -4.54 -12.32
N PHE A 402 -14.07 -5.83 -12.51
CA PHE A 402 -13.56 -6.55 -13.68
C PHE A 402 -14.27 -6.09 -14.96
N ALA A 403 -15.60 -6.04 -14.96
CA ALA A 403 -16.40 -5.58 -16.10
C ALA A 403 -16.10 -4.11 -16.48
N THR A 404 -15.73 -3.29 -15.50
CA THR A 404 -15.44 -1.86 -15.69
C THR A 404 -13.93 -1.54 -15.67
N ILE A 405 -13.05 -2.53 -15.83
CA ILE A 405 -11.60 -2.39 -15.62
C ILE A 405 -10.97 -1.32 -16.52
N ARG A 406 -11.45 -1.18 -17.75
CA ARG A 406 -11.00 -0.18 -18.73
C ARG A 406 -11.55 1.22 -18.47
N ARG A 407 -12.62 1.34 -17.66
CA ARG A 407 -13.22 2.63 -17.30
C ARG A 407 -12.49 3.17 -16.08
N GLY A 408 -11.76 4.23 -16.24
CA GLY A 408 -11.04 4.81 -15.13
C GLY A 408 -10.79 6.28 -15.36
N VAL A 409 -11.59 7.13 -14.72
CA VAL A 409 -11.20 8.49 -14.40
C VAL A 409 -10.77 8.47 -12.94
N TRP A 410 -9.52 8.86 -12.68
CA TRP A 410 -9.09 9.18 -11.34
C TRP A 410 -9.62 10.59 -11.06
N SER A 411 -10.71 10.70 -10.33
CA SER A 411 -11.13 11.96 -9.72
C SER A 411 -11.32 11.69 -8.23
N ARG A 412 -10.56 12.38 -7.41
CA ARG A 412 -10.91 12.58 -6.01
C ARG A 412 -12.07 13.56 -5.85
N SER A 413 -12.45 14.29 -6.90
CA SER A 413 -13.55 15.23 -6.84
C SER A 413 -14.79 14.52 -6.33
N ALA A 414 -15.30 14.91 -5.37
CA ALA A 414 -15.95 15.86 -4.56
C ALA A 414 -16.48 15.14 -3.33
N THR A 415 -16.25 15.75 -2.25
CA THR A 415 -17.11 15.81 -1.07
C THR A 415 -18.56 15.44 -1.28
#